data_16eef719ed7899a63b7f89391d35fd1b
#
_entry.id   16eef719ed7899a63b7f89391d35fd1b
#
_cell.length_a   1.000
_cell.length_b   1.000
_cell.length_c   1.000
_cell.angle_alpha   90.00
_cell.angle_beta   90.00
_cell.angle_gamma   90.00
#
_symmetry.space_group_name_H-M   'P 1'
#
loop_
_entity.id
_entity.type
_entity.pdbx_description
1 polymer ?
#
loop_
_entity_poly.entity_id
_entity_poly.type
_entity_poly.pdbx_seq_one_letter_code
_entity_poly.pdbx_strand_id
1 'polypeptide(L)'
;SELDVSSFNTSKVTNTKLMFASMYNLLTIYSSDKFVIDNITDSYNMFNASAKLVGGAGTKYNGSYVDKTYARVDGGTNSPGYFTLKTN
;
A
#
# COMPACT_ATOMS: atom_id res chain seq x y z
N SER A 1 -11.51 6.62 -6.51
CA SER A 1 -11.51 5.26 -7.08
C SER A 1 -10.85 4.26 -6.14
N GLU A 2 -11.01 2.99 -6.44
CA GLU A 2 -10.53 1.89 -5.60
C GLU A 2 -9.79 0.86 -6.44
N LEU A 3 -8.82 0.20 -5.81
CA LEU A 3 -8.07 -0.89 -6.42
C LEU A 3 -8.10 -2.07 -5.45
N ASP A 4 -8.42 -3.25 -5.93
CA ASP A 4 -8.49 -4.46 -5.10
C ASP A 4 -7.35 -5.40 -5.46
N VAL A 5 -6.39 -5.51 -4.54
CA VAL A 5 -5.27 -6.45 -4.66
C VAL A 5 -5.33 -7.54 -3.59
N SER A 6 -6.53 -7.78 -3.04
CA SER A 6 -6.70 -8.71 -1.92
C SER A 6 -6.34 -10.16 -2.28
N SER A 7 -6.39 -10.51 -3.57
CA SER A 7 -6.00 -11.85 -4.03
C SER A 7 -4.50 -11.99 -4.29
N PHE A 8 -3.74 -10.90 -4.24
CA PHE A 8 -2.30 -10.95 -4.51
C PHE A 8 -1.59 -11.66 -3.37
N ASN A 9 -0.76 -12.63 -3.74
CA ASN A 9 0.18 -13.26 -2.83
C ASN A 9 1.58 -12.78 -3.22
N THR A 10 2.19 -11.94 -2.39
CA THR A 10 3.46 -11.31 -2.70
C THR A 10 4.64 -11.99 -2.01
N SER A 11 4.46 -13.20 -1.50
CA SER A 11 5.50 -13.89 -0.72
C SER A 11 6.81 -14.08 -1.48
N LYS A 12 6.77 -14.10 -2.81
CA LYS A 12 7.96 -14.26 -3.66
C LYS A 12 8.32 -13.01 -4.45
N VAL A 13 7.61 -11.91 -4.20
CA VAL A 13 7.86 -10.66 -4.92
C VAL A 13 9.07 -9.96 -4.32
N THR A 14 10.00 -9.52 -5.17
CA THR A 14 11.22 -8.83 -4.73
C THR A 14 11.29 -7.39 -5.18
N ASN A 15 10.48 -6.99 -6.17
CA ASN A 15 10.53 -5.64 -6.74
C ASN A 15 9.12 -5.09 -6.90
N THR A 16 8.84 -4.02 -6.18
CA THR A 16 7.56 -3.29 -6.27
C THR A 16 7.78 -1.83 -6.64
N LYS A 17 8.93 -1.53 -7.26
CA LYS A 17 9.28 -0.17 -7.68
C LYS A 17 8.14 0.43 -8.50
N LEU A 18 7.66 1.61 -8.08
CA LEU A 18 6.61 2.39 -8.76
C LEU A 18 5.25 1.67 -8.88
N MET A 19 5.03 0.60 -8.16
CA MET A 19 3.85 -0.26 -8.34
C MET A 19 2.52 0.50 -8.23
N PHE A 20 2.42 1.42 -7.30
CA PHE A 20 1.22 2.24 -7.09
C PHE A 20 1.52 3.73 -7.24
N ALA A 21 2.51 4.08 -8.04
CA ALA A 21 2.93 5.46 -8.23
C ALA A 21 2.00 6.20 -9.19
N SER A 22 1.86 7.50 -8.97
CA SER A 22 1.15 8.42 -9.87
C SER A 22 -0.32 8.06 -10.12
N MET A 23 -0.93 7.40 -9.17
CA MET A 23 -2.36 7.08 -9.22
C MET A 23 -3.14 8.23 -8.59
N TYR A 24 -3.30 9.31 -9.35
CA TYR A 24 -3.74 10.61 -8.82
C TYR A 24 -5.15 10.63 -8.25
N ASN A 25 -6.02 9.71 -8.68
CA ASN A 25 -7.40 9.64 -8.20
C ASN A 25 -7.66 8.44 -7.31
N LEU A 26 -6.63 7.65 -7.01
CA LEU A 26 -6.78 6.45 -6.19
C LEU A 26 -6.94 6.85 -4.72
N LEU A 27 -8.05 6.43 -4.12
CA LEU A 27 -8.35 6.70 -2.72
C LEU A 27 -8.06 5.49 -1.84
N THR A 28 -8.42 4.30 -2.28
CA THR A 28 -8.40 3.09 -1.47
C THR A 28 -7.75 1.93 -2.22
N ILE A 29 -6.84 1.24 -1.53
CA ILE A 29 -6.29 -0.05 -2.00
C ILE A 29 -6.73 -1.13 -1.02
N TYR A 30 -7.57 -2.04 -1.47
CA TYR A 30 -7.95 -3.20 -0.65
C TYR A 30 -6.90 -4.28 -0.79
N SER A 31 -6.46 -4.83 0.33
CA SER A 31 -5.50 -5.92 0.37
C SER A 31 -5.91 -6.97 1.41
N SER A 32 -5.07 -7.98 1.56
CA SER A 32 -5.25 -9.03 2.56
C SER A 32 -3.91 -9.30 3.24
N ASP A 33 -3.91 -10.27 4.17
CA ASP A 33 -2.70 -10.72 4.84
C ASP A 33 -1.71 -11.42 3.91
N LYS A 34 -2.11 -11.69 2.67
CA LYS A 34 -1.22 -12.26 1.64
C LYS A 34 -0.27 -11.23 1.05
N PHE A 35 -0.52 -9.95 1.24
CA PHE A 35 0.41 -8.91 0.79
C PHE A 35 1.48 -8.74 1.85
N VAL A 36 2.63 -9.37 1.61
CA VAL A 36 3.77 -9.36 2.53
C VAL A 36 4.95 -8.69 1.87
N ILE A 37 5.81 -8.07 2.68
CA ILE A 37 6.93 -7.29 2.18
C ILE A 37 8.29 -7.93 2.46
N ASP A 38 8.29 -9.12 3.04
CA ASP A 38 9.49 -9.74 3.60
C ASP A 38 10.62 -9.92 2.57
N ASN A 39 10.26 -10.19 1.32
CA ASN A 39 11.24 -10.42 0.26
C ASN A 39 11.39 -9.25 -0.72
N ILE A 40 10.70 -8.15 -0.46
CA ILE A 40 10.79 -6.97 -1.32
C ILE A 40 12.11 -6.25 -1.03
N THR A 41 12.99 -6.20 -2.03
CA THR A 41 14.30 -5.55 -1.93
C THR A 41 14.35 -4.21 -2.65
N ASP A 42 13.45 -3.95 -3.60
CA ASP A 42 13.34 -2.67 -4.29
C ASP A 42 11.89 -2.23 -4.27
N SER A 43 11.60 -1.19 -3.49
CA SER A 43 10.28 -0.58 -3.41
C SER A 43 10.35 0.93 -3.67
N TYR A 44 11.35 1.36 -4.45
CA TYR A 44 11.59 2.78 -4.72
C TYR A 44 10.33 3.44 -5.28
N ASN A 45 9.90 4.52 -4.62
CA ASN A 45 8.75 5.32 -5.02
C ASN A 45 7.48 4.49 -5.28
N MET A 46 7.29 3.42 -4.53
CA MET A 46 6.15 2.51 -4.69
C MET A 46 4.81 3.24 -4.72
N PHE A 47 4.64 4.28 -3.89
CA PHE A 47 3.41 5.06 -3.78
C PHE A 47 3.58 6.52 -4.20
N ASN A 48 4.70 6.87 -4.83
CA ASN A 48 5.01 8.27 -5.12
C ASN A 48 3.88 8.96 -5.89
N ALA A 49 3.51 10.16 -5.45
CA ALA A 49 2.51 11.02 -6.10
C ALA A 49 1.07 10.49 -6.08
N SER A 50 0.79 9.41 -5.36
CA SER A 50 -0.59 8.93 -5.16
C SER A 50 -1.23 9.63 -3.95
N ALA A 51 -1.35 10.94 -4.06
CA ALA A 51 -1.53 11.84 -2.93
C ALA A 51 -2.93 11.79 -2.27
N LYS A 52 -3.91 11.15 -2.89
CA LYS A 52 -5.25 10.99 -2.32
C LYS A 52 -5.44 9.70 -1.54
N LEU A 53 -4.40 8.86 -1.52
CA LEU A 53 -4.49 7.54 -0.90
C LEU A 53 -4.69 7.64 0.61
N VAL A 54 -5.64 6.87 1.14
CA VAL A 54 -5.97 6.81 2.56
C VAL A 54 -6.10 5.35 2.98
N GLY A 55 -5.41 4.97 4.03
CA GLY A 55 -5.53 3.64 4.62
C GLY A 55 -6.83 3.46 5.39
N GLY A 56 -7.16 2.21 5.70
CA GLY A 56 -8.43 1.83 6.30
C GLY A 56 -8.69 2.40 7.70
N ALA A 57 -7.66 2.78 8.43
CA ALA A 57 -7.78 3.43 9.74
C ALA A 57 -7.56 4.94 9.67
N GLY A 58 -7.55 5.51 8.48
CA GLY A 58 -7.46 6.95 8.27
C GLY A 58 -6.06 7.49 8.02
N THR A 59 -5.05 6.64 7.85
CA THR A 59 -3.69 7.08 7.54
C THR A 59 -3.66 7.75 6.18
N LYS A 60 -3.32 9.02 6.15
CA LYS A 60 -3.26 9.80 4.93
C LYS A 60 -1.90 9.66 4.26
N TYR A 61 -1.90 9.83 2.93
CA TYR A 61 -0.66 9.84 2.17
C TYR A 61 0.34 10.83 2.76
N ASN A 62 1.60 10.41 2.85
CA ASN A 62 2.70 11.24 3.29
C ASN A 62 3.87 11.03 2.33
N GLY A 63 4.32 12.11 1.67
CA GLY A 63 5.40 12.04 0.69
C GLY A 63 6.75 11.58 1.24
N SER A 64 6.90 11.52 2.56
CA SER A 64 8.09 10.96 3.20
C SER A 64 8.03 9.44 3.32
N TYR A 65 6.89 8.83 3.08
CA TYR A 65 6.68 7.38 3.22
C TYR A 65 6.05 6.86 1.93
N VAL A 66 6.88 6.64 0.93
CA VAL A 66 6.44 6.21 -0.41
C VAL A 66 7.02 4.86 -0.82
N ASP A 67 7.75 4.19 0.06
CA ASP A 67 8.30 2.86 -0.18
C ASP A 67 7.42 1.78 0.48
N LYS A 68 7.95 0.57 0.63
CA LYS A 68 7.20 -0.56 1.19
C LYS A 68 6.83 -0.40 2.66
N THR A 69 7.36 0.59 3.36
CA THR A 69 7.12 0.76 4.80
C THR A 69 5.62 0.84 5.12
N TYR A 70 4.84 1.50 4.28
CA TYR A 70 3.40 1.61 4.45
C TYR A 70 2.59 0.66 3.55
N ALA A 71 3.24 -0.31 2.92
CA ALA A 71 2.57 -1.32 2.09
C ALA A 71 1.99 -2.42 2.98
N ARG A 72 1.04 -2.04 3.82
CA ARG A 72 0.40 -2.93 4.78
C ARG A 72 -0.99 -2.43 5.11
N VAL A 73 -1.81 -3.31 5.64
CA VAL A 73 -3.13 -2.93 6.15
C VAL A 73 -2.93 -1.90 7.27
N ASP A 74 -3.69 -0.82 7.20
CA ASP A 74 -3.55 0.31 8.11
C ASP A 74 -3.99 -0.09 9.53
N GLY A 75 -3.06 -0.03 10.47
CA GLY A 75 -3.29 -0.28 11.89
C GLY A 75 -3.40 1.00 12.73
N GLY A 76 -3.55 2.17 12.09
CA GLY A 76 -3.66 3.44 12.80
C GLY A 76 -2.30 4.01 13.18
N THR A 77 -2.26 4.80 14.25
CA THR A 77 -1.05 5.52 14.63
C THR A 77 0.12 4.64 15.03
N ASN A 78 -0.16 3.45 15.54
CA ASN A 78 0.88 2.52 15.99
C ASN A 78 1.44 1.66 14.86
N SER A 79 0.70 1.53 13.76
CA SER A 79 1.10 0.70 12.63
C SER A 79 0.49 1.26 11.34
N PRO A 80 0.88 2.48 10.94
CA PRO A 80 0.24 3.14 9.80
C PRO A 80 0.53 2.41 8.50
N GLY A 81 -0.46 2.40 7.62
CA GLY A 81 -0.36 1.78 6.31
C GLY A 81 -1.34 2.40 5.33
N TYR A 82 -1.13 2.13 4.03
CA TYR A 82 -2.00 2.69 2.98
C TYR A 82 -3.08 1.71 2.52
N PHE A 83 -3.09 0.50 3.04
CA PHE A 83 -4.06 -0.49 2.59
C PHE A 83 -5.25 -0.58 3.52
N THR A 84 -6.39 -0.93 2.95
CA THR A 84 -7.63 -1.25 3.68
C THR A 84 -7.84 -2.75 3.60
N LEU A 85 -8.09 -3.40 4.73
CA LEU A 85 -8.35 -4.82 4.75
C LEU A 85 -9.64 -5.11 3.97
N LYS A 86 -9.55 -6.03 3.02
CA LYS A 86 -10.73 -6.45 2.25
C LYS A 86 -11.60 -7.33 3.13
N THR A 87 -12.85 -6.94 3.25
CA THR A 87 -13.87 -7.73 3.95
C THR A 87 -14.97 -8.10 2.95
N ASN A 88 -15.57 -9.27 3.14
CA ASN A 88 -16.65 -9.73 2.27
C ASN A 88 -18.00 -9.47 2.90
#